data_e5556545ae0e7fbab02201d87a2ef60b
#
_entry.id   e5556545ae0e7fbab02201d87a2ef60b
#
_cell.length_a   1.000
_cell.length_b   1.000
_cell.length_c   1.000
_cell.angle_alpha   90.00
_cell.angle_beta   90.00
_cell.angle_gamma   90.00
#
_symmetry.space_group_name_H-M   'P 1'
#
loop_
_entity.id
_entity.type
_entity.pdbx_description
1 polymer ?
#
loop_
_entity_poly.entity_id
_entity_poly.type
_entity_poly.pdbx_seq_one_letter_code
_entity_poly.pdbx_strand_id
1 'polypeptide(L)'
;MNGRRAVLLGLVFSVLFVGMAGGVWSADNKFCLGCHKDEALAKQDARGRKISLYVAEAELDRSVHGGLSCTDCHTRIRDDAHAAGEKKDVGLVDCGVCHEKVAKEYQQSLHAKAIMKGAERAAHCYDCHGWHAIYRAKDEKSTIHPSNIDKTCNRCHSDKEIVKAHALGAGPSPGEQFIGSVHAKSGEVTCVSCHGSHKLGSLIDPKSSIFRSNVPQTCGACHPDITKQFLDSIHGTLAERGRSDAPTCTTCHGIHGIKARVDPDSAVNERRIAMTTCPQCHAAERISGTYGITRTQVKSYYDSFHGLSYRGGDTYSANCASCHGVHDILPSSDPKSMTHKDNLQKTCGACHPGASENFAKGKIHAVASITGEDFGERVVGWIRVIYIILIVCVIGGMIFFNFTDWLRKTVERKP
;
A
#
# COMPACT_ATOMS: atom_id res chain seq x y z
N MET A 1 70.41 22.90 -64.42
CA MET A 1 70.72 24.35 -64.42
C MET A 1 69.89 24.97 -63.27
N ASN A 2 70.60 25.42 -62.27
CA ASN A 2 70.35 26.50 -61.30
C ASN A 2 68.88 26.70 -60.85
N GLY A 3 68.48 26.50 -59.59
CA GLY A 3 69.12 27.00 -58.52
C GLY A 3 68.48 27.30 -57.23
N ARG A 4 68.70 27.99 -56.52
CA ARG A 4 68.69 28.76 -55.26
C ARG A 4 67.68 28.23 -54.15
N ARG A 5 68.31 27.71 -53.10
CA ARG A 5 67.77 27.51 -51.77
C ARG A 5 67.45 28.87 -51.14
N ALA A 6 66.22 29.03 -50.64
CA ALA A 6 65.90 30.09 -49.70
C ALA A 6 65.62 29.43 -48.32
N VAL A 7 66.48 29.82 -47.37
CA VAL A 7 66.35 29.45 -45.94
C VAL A 7 65.40 30.47 -45.32
N LEU A 8 64.23 30.02 -44.86
CA LEU A 8 63.37 30.83 -44.04
C LEU A 8 63.60 30.46 -42.54
N LEU A 9 64.14 31.42 -41.81
CA LEU A 9 64.22 31.38 -40.34
C LEU A 9 62.79 31.55 -39.80
N GLY A 10 62.24 30.50 -39.22
CA GLY A 10 61.01 30.57 -38.44
C GLY A 10 61.31 30.93 -36.98
N LEU A 11 60.93 32.12 -36.56
CA LEU A 11 60.89 32.55 -35.18
C LEU A 11 59.76 31.78 -34.44
N VAL A 12 60.16 30.88 -33.55
CA VAL A 12 59.24 30.21 -32.63
C VAL A 12 58.95 31.19 -31.49
N PHE A 13 57.79 31.79 -31.54
CA PHE A 13 57.21 32.50 -30.39
C PHE A 13 56.63 31.44 -29.41
N SER A 14 57.38 31.09 -28.37
CA SER A 14 56.91 30.35 -27.24
C SER A 14 55.99 31.25 -26.42
N VAL A 15 54.70 31.15 -26.63
CA VAL A 15 53.68 31.70 -25.70
C VAL A 15 53.67 30.83 -24.47
N LEU A 16 54.31 31.31 -23.40
CA LEU A 16 54.11 30.77 -22.06
C LEU A 16 52.65 31.03 -21.66
N PHE A 17 51.82 30.01 -21.80
CA PHE A 17 50.50 29.96 -21.11
C PHE A 17 50.78 29.73 -19.63
N VAL A 18 50.90 30.81 -18.87
CA VAL A 18 50.77 30.75 -17.42
C VAL A 18 49.30 30.41 -17.13
N GLY A 19 49.02 29.11 -17.03
CA GLY A 19 47.75 28.64 -16.51
C GLY A 19 47.61 29.16 -15.09
N MET A 20 46.79 30.18 -14.90
CA MET A 20 46.24 30.46 -13.58
C MET A 20 45.40 29.24 -13.19
N ALA A 21 46.05 28.28 -12.55
CA ALA A 21 45.37 27.32 -11.75
C ALA A 21 44.68 28.14 -10.65
N GLY A 22 43.39 28.46 -10.86
CA GLY A 22 42.56 28.96 -9.78
C GLY A 22 42.59 27.91 -8.68
N GLY A 23 43.36 28.19 -7.64
CA GLY A 23 43.46 27.33 -6.48
C GLY A 23 42.05 27.07 -5.95
N VAL A 24 41.65 25.82 -5.96
CA VAL A 24 40.43 25.41 -5.28
C VAL A 24 40.66 25.72 -3.81
N TRP A 25 39.99 26.75 -3.29
CA TRP A 25 40.06 27.08 -1.87
C TRP A 25 39.44 25.91 -1.09
N SER A 26 40.26 25.10 -0.46
CA SER A 26 39.85 24.03 0.44
C SER A 26 40.17 24.51 1.86
N ALA A 27 39.17 24.99 2.56
CA ALA A 27 39.33 25.28 3.96
C ALA A 27 39.47 23.94 4.74
N ASP A 28 40.46 23.91 5.65
CA ASP A 28 40.57 22.82 6.61
C ASP A 28 39.25 22.72 7.42
N ASN A 29 38.74 21.51 7.62
CA ASN A 29 37.55 21.26 8.42
C ASN A 29 37.63 21.92 9.80
N LYS A 30 38.82 22.01 10.39
CA LYS A 30 39.06 22.71 11.66
C LYS A 30 38.66 24.18 11.62
N PHE A 31 38.84 24.84 10.46
CA PHE A 31 38.41 26.22 10.30
C PHE A 31 36.91 26.36 10.42
N CYS A 32 36.16 25.51 9.74
CA CYS A 32 34.69 25.48 9.78
C CYS A 32 34.19 25.12 11.17
N LEU A 33 34.78 24.09 11.78
CA LEU A 33 34.45 23.62 13.12
C LEU A 33 34.79 24.63 14.23
N GLY A 34 35.65 25.64 13.93
CA GLY A 34 35.87 26.74 14.85
C GLY A 34 34.61 27.43 15.31
N CYS A 35 33.59 27.54 14.45
CA CYS A 35 32.28 28.05 14.75
C CYS A 35 31.21 26.92 14.86
N HIS A 36 31.22 25.97 13.91
CA HIS A 36 30.14 24.96 13.82
C HIS A 36 30.19 23.86 14.89
N LYS A 37 31.20 23.81 15.76
CA LYS A 37 31.24 22.97 16.94
C LYS A 37 30.51 23.56 18.16
N ASP A 38 30.03 24.80 18.06
CA ASP A 38 29.24 25.43 19.11
C ASP A 38 27.78 24.94 19.01
N GLU A 39 27.30 24.24 20.04
CA GLU A 39 25.93 23.74 20.10
C GLU A 39 24.88 24.86 20.14
N ALA A 40 25.27 26.06 20.57
CA ALA A 40 24.38 27.23 20.60
C ALA A 40 24.22 27.88 19.22
N LEU A 41 25.11 27.59 18.28
CA LEU A 41 25.10 28.20 16.95
C LEU A 41 23.83 27.81 16.18
N ALA A 42 23.05 28.82 15.83
CA ALA A 42 21.79 28.62 15.11
C ALA A 42 21.45 29.81 14.25
N LYS A 43 20.62 29.57 13.23
CA LYS A 43 19.96 30.60 12.42
C LYS A 43 18.45 30.50 12.58
N GLN A 44 17.72 31.53 12.19
CA GLN A 44 16.28 31.48 11.99
C GLN A 44 15.95 31.31 10.52
N ASP A 45 14.98 30.45 10.21
CA ASP A 45 14.42 30.34 8.86
C ASP A 45 13.44 31.50 8.59
N ALA A 46 12.90 31.56 7.39
CA ALA A 46 11.92 32.57 6.98
C ALA A 46 10.63 32.58 7.82
N ARG A 47 10.37 31.53 8.61
CA ARG A 47 9.22 31.37 9.52
C ARG A 47 9.59 31.63 10.98
N GLY A 48 10.82 32.09 11.25
CA GLY A 48 11.32 32.34 12.62
C GLY A 48 11.69 31.07 13.40
N ARG A 49 11.72 29.90 12.78
CA ARG A 49 12.11 28.65 13.46
C ARG A 49 13.63 28.58 13.61
N LYS A 50 14.08 28.23 14.82
CA LYS A 50 15.51 28.04 15.10
C LYS A 50 16.02 26.79 14.39
N ILE A 51 17.00 26.94 13.52
CA ILE A 51 17.74 25.86 12.86
C ILE A 51 19.13 25.80 13.45
N SER A 52 19.47 24.66 14.08
CA SER A 52 20.84 24.42 14.57
C SER A 52 21.81 24.35 13.39
N LEU A 53 22.95 24.98 13.56
CA LEU A 53 24.10 24.91 12.64
C LEU A 53 25.27 24.12 13.26
N TYR A 54 25.04 23.49 14.39
CA TYR A 54 26.00 22.63 15.08
C TYR A 54 26.33 21.39 14.27
N VAL A 55 27.61 21.04 14.22
CA VAL A 55 28.15 19.82 13.61
C VAL A 55 28.93 19.05 14.66
N ALA A 56 28.49 17.86 15.00
CA ALA A 56 29.18 16.95 15.90
C ALA A 56 30.39 16.33 15.16
N GLU A 57 31.61 16.83 15.42
CA GLU A 57 32.83 16.37 14.79
C GLU A 57 33.00 14.85 14.86
N ALA A 58 32.81 14.26 16.04
CA ALA A 58 32.95 12.82 16.23
C ALA A 58 31.93 11.98 15.45
N GLU A 59 30.78 12.53 15.09
CA GLU A 59 29.78 11.86 14.24
C GLU A 59 30.13 12.03 12.76
N LEU A 60 30.63 13.20 12.37
CA LEU A 60 31.12 13.45 11.01
C LEU A 60 32.31 12.51 10.68
N ASP A 61 33.27 12.36 11.59
CA ASP A 61 34.44 11.47 11.40
C ASP A 61 34.03 10.00 11.22
N ARG A 62 32.96 9.59 11.89
CA ARG A 62 32.40 8.22 11.74
C ARG A 62 31.46 8.05 10.56
N SER A 63 31.07 9.14 9.92
CA SER A 63 30.26 9.12 8.71
C SER A 63 31.02 8.44 7.57
N VAL A 64 30.28 7.88 6.60
CA VAL A 64 30.89 7.36 5.35
C VAL A 64 31.60 8.43 4.56
N HIS A 65 31.36 9.70 4.87
CA HIS A 65 31.99 10.88 4.26
C HIS A 65 32.98 11.57 5.20
N GLY A 66 33.39 10.97 6.31
CA GLY A 66 34.28 11.56 7.30
C GLY A 66 35.65 11.97 6.80
N GLY A 67 36.13 11.42 5.65
CA GLY A 67 37.36 11.80 4.99
C GLY A 67 37.28 12.98 4.02
N LEU A 68 36.08 13.57 3.84
CA LEU A 68 35.86 14.68 2.91
C LEU A 68 35.98 16.02 3.61
N SER A 69 36.34 17.05 2.82
CA SER A 69 36.30 18.45 3.28
C SER A 69 34.85 18.96 3.33
N CYS A 70 34.56 19.87 4.25
CA CYS A 70 33.26 20.53 4.31
C CYS A 70 32.86 21.15 2.96
N THR A 71 33.82 21.72 2.26
CA THR A 71 33.61 22.35 0.94
C THR A 71 33.40 21.38 -0.22
N ASP A 72 33.67 20.08 -0.04
CA ASP A 72 33.30 19.05 -1.04
C ASP A 72 31.80 18.91 -1.18
N CYS A 73 31.07 19.14 -0.08
CA CYS A 73 29.64 19.16 -0.06
C CYS A 73 29.07 20.58 -0.16
N HIS A 74 29.62 21.52 0.59
CA HIS A 74 29.20 22.93 0.63
C HIS A 74 29.93 23.75 -0.45
N THR A 75 29.76 23.35 -1.71
CA THR A 75 30.51 23.86 -2.88
C THR A 75 30.32 25.35 -3.17
N ARG A 76 29.32 26.00 -2.58
CA ARG A 76 29.08 27.45 -2.69
C ARG A 76 29.92 28.30 -1.74
N ILE A 77 30.54 27.66 -0.75
CA ILE A 77 31.48 28.31 0.16
C ILE A 77 32.85 28.24 -0.46
N ARG A 78 33.33 29.36 -1.04
CA ARG A 78 34.62 29.43 -1.79
C ARG A 78 35.61 30.40 -1.20
N ASP A 79 35.23 31.11 -0.17
CA ASP A 79 36.00 32.15 0.49
C ASP A 79 35.55 32.32 1.94
N ASP A 80 36.27 33.12 2.71
CA ASP A 80 36.01 33.44 4.10
C ASP A 80 34.85 34.47 4.31
N ALA A 81 34.24 34.97 3.24
CA ALA A 81 33.11 35.88 3.32
C ALA A 81 31.92 35.24 4.08
N HIS A 82 31.79 33.91 4.03
CA HIS A 82 30.83 33.22 4.87
C HIS A 82 31.15 33.36 6.37
N ALA A 83 32.38 33.17 6.77
CA ALA A 83 32.82 33.32 8.15
C ALA A 83 32.68 34.78 8.64
N ALA A 84 32.86 35.74 7.75
CA ALA A 84 32.61 37.17 8.04
C ALA A 84 31.11 37.52 8.13
N GLY A 85 30.22 36.59 7.83
CA GLY A 85 28.77 36.81 7.86
C GLY A 85 28.21 37.53 6.64
N GLU A 86 28.98 37.70 5.61
CA GLU A 86 28.59 38.38 4.37
C GLU A 86 27.73 37.48 3.47
N LYS A 87 28.00 36.17 3.48
CA LYS A 87 27.22 35.14 2.76
C LYS A 87 26.50 34.22 3.72
N LYS A 88 25.20 34.47 3.96
CA LYS A 88 24.36 33.70 4.88
C LYS A 88 23.68 32.50 4.23
N ASP A 89 23.47 32.53 2.90
CA ASP A 89 22.87 31.42 2.15
C ASP A 89 23.94 30.61 1.43
N VAL A 90 24.20 29.43 1.97
CA VAL A 90 25.13 28.47 1.38
C VAL A 90 24.44 27.49 0.43
N GLY A 91 23.12 27.61 0.26
CA GLY A 91 22.30 26.72 -0.58
C GLY A 91 22.21 25.31 -0.05
N LEU A 92 21.46 24.49 -0.78
CA LEU A 92 21.34 23.07 -0.49
C LEU A 92 22.54 22.30 -1.08
N VAL A 93 22.96 21.25 -0.37
CA VAL A 93 24.00 20.33 -0.84
C VAL A 93 23.43 19.48 -1.97
N ASP A 94 24.16 19.35 -3.07
CA ASP A 94 23.84 18.47 -4.19
C ASP A 94 24.63 17.15 -4.10
N CYS A 95 24.01 16.13 -3.59
CA CYS A 95 24.59 14.78 -3.50
C CYS A 95 24.82 14.16 -4.90
N GLY A 96 24.10 14.65 -5.91
CA GLY A 96 24.17 14.16 -7.30
C GLY A 96 25.53 14.39 -7.97
N VAL A 97 26.34 15.32 -7.46
CA VAL A 97 27.69 15.57 -7.97
C VAL A 97 28.56 14.31 -7.92
N CYS A 98 28.43 13.51 -6.85
CA CYS A 98 29.15 12.24 -6.69
C CYS A 98 28.22 11.01 -6.87
N HIS A 99 26.95 11.13 -6.55
CA HIS A 99 25.97 10.04 -6.60
C HIS A 99 25.02 10.17 -7.80
N GLU A 100 25.56 10.42 -9.00
CA GLU A 100 24.80 10.75 -10.21
C GLU A 100 23.72 9.73 -10.55
N LYS A 101 24.02 8.42 -10.50
CA LYS A 101 23.07 7.36 -10.82
C LYS A 101 21.85 7.40 -9.90
N VAL A 102 22.09 7.45 -8.60
CA VAL A 102 21.02 7.48 -7.58
C VAL A 102 20.23 8.78 -7.64
N ALA A 103 20.90 9.91 -7.90
CA ALA A 103 20.25 11.20 -8.09
C ALA A 103 19.29 11.17 -9.30
N LYS A 104 19.67 10.55 -10.42
CA LYS A 104 18.79 10.36 -11.59
C LYS A 104 17.58 9.48 -11.27
N GLU A 105 17.74 8.44 -10.45
CA GLU A 105 16.63 7.62 -9.97
C GLU A 105 15.70 8.44 -9.07
N TYR A 106 16.26 9.18 -8.10
CA TYR A 106 15.50 10.03 -7.20
C TYR A 106 14.70 11.11 -7.92
N GLN A 107 15.26 11.74 -8.97
CA GLN A 107 14.56 12.76 -9.79
C GLN A 107 13.26 12.24 -10.41
N GLN A 108 13.12 10.93 -10.59
CA GLN A 108 11.88 10.31 -11.08
C GLN A 108 10.85 10.05 -9.96
N SER A 109 11.26 10.20 -8.69
CA SER A 109 10.40 9.94 -7.54
C SER A 109 9.30 10.98 -7.34
N LEU A 110 8.30 10.61 -6.53
CA LEU A 110 7.26 11.54 -6.08
C LEU A 110 7.83 12.69 -5.23
N HIS A 111 8.84 12.41 -4.39
CA HIS A 111 9.48 13.42 -3.56
C HIS A 111 10.17 14.49 -4.41
N ALA A 112 10.99 14.08 -5.37
CA ALA A 112 11.66 15.04 -6.27
C ALA A 112 10.64 15.83 -7.10
N LYS A 113 9.61 15.17 -7.63
CA LYS A 113 8.53 15.85 -8.38
C LYS A 113 7.75 16.84 -7.51
N ALA A 114 7.57 16.55 -6.23
CA ALA A 114 6.93 17.46 -5.30
C ALA A 114 7.81 18.69 -5.03
N ILE A 115 9.13 18.51 -4.84
CA ILE A 115 10.09 19.62 -4.71
C ILE A 115 10.05 20.53 -5.94
N MET A 116 10.08 19.94 -7.15
CA MET A 116 10.00 20.72 -8.40
C MET A 116 8.71 21.54 -8.53
N LYS A 117 7.63 21.11 -7.86
CA LYS A 117 6.37 21.83 -7.77
C LYS A 117 6.30 22.81 -6.59
N GLY A 118 7.39 23.03 -5.89
CA GLY A 118 7.48 23.97 -4.77
C GLY A 118 7.00 23.44 -3.42
N ALA A 119 6.90 22.12 -3.26
CA ALA A 119 6.55 21.53 -1.95
C ALA A 119 7.75 21.61 -0.99
N GLU A 120 7.75 22.58 -0.09
CA GLU A 120 8.86 22.88 0.84
C GLU A 120 9.18 21.73 1.81
N ARG A 121 8.24 20.85 2.09
CA ARG A 121 8.40 19.73 3.05
C ARG A 121 8.58 18.38 2.36
N ALA A 122 8.78 18.34 1.05
CA ALA A 122 9.08 17.10 0.35
C ALA A 122 10.53 16.67 0.68
N ALA A 123 10.71 15.34 0.84
CA ALA A 123 11.95 14.77 1.35
C ALA A 123 13.12 14.89 0.33
N HIS A 124 14.24 15.42 0.77
CA HIS A 124 15.54 15.41 0.10
C HIS A 124 16.37 14.18 0.50
N CYS A 125 17.53 14.01 -0.11
CA CYS A 125 18.44 12.90 0.20
C CYS A 125 18.78 12.83 1.71
N TYR A 126 19.08 13.95 2.31
CA TYR A 126 19.47 14.05 3.72
C TYR A 126 18.32 13.83 4.70
N ASP A 127 17.07 13.98 4.27
CA ASP A 127 15.91 13.67 5.14
C ASP A 127 15.79 12.18 5.42
N CYS A 128 16.28 11.35 4.51
CA CYS A 128 16.35 9.91 4.68
C CYS A 128 17.71 9.44 5.21
N HIS A 129 18.83 9.98 4.68
CA HIS A 129 20.16 9.48 4.96
C HIS A 129 20.87 10.18 6.15
N GLY A 130 20.31 11.28 6.63
CA GLY A 130 20.96 12.16 7.62
C GLY A 130 21.78 13.26 6.97
N TRP A 131 22.28 14.18 7.78
CA TRP A 131 22.99 15.38 7.31
C TRP A 131 24.50 15.17 7.33
N HIS A 132 25.13 15.15 8.49
CA HIS A 132 26.59 14.97 8.65
C HIS A 132 26.92 13.56 9.11
N ALA A 133 26.09 12.98 9.98
CA ALA A 133 26.20 11.61 10.47
C ALA A 133 25.54 10.61 9.48
N ILE A 134 26.15 10.45 8.30
CA ILE A 134 25.64 9.52 7.28
C ILE A 134 26.33 8.18 7.45
N TYR A 135 25.56 7.17 7.90
CA TYR A 135 26.07 5.82 8.14
C TYR A 135 25.68 4.86 7.02
N ARG A 136 26.40 3.75 6.89
CA ARG A 136 26.05 2.67 5.96
C ARG A 136 24.69 2.09 6.33
N ALA A 137 23.92 1.64 5.33
CA ALA A 137 22.57 1.08 5.56
C ALA A 137 22.54 -0.10 6.54
N LYS A 138 23.64 -0.85 6.67
CA LYS A 138 23.78 -1.98 7.61
C LYS A 138 24.22 -1.56 9.03
N ASP A 139 24.52 -0.32 9.26
CA ASP A 139 24.88 0.21 10.58
C ASP A 139 23.59 0.51 11.34
N GLU A 140 23.42 0.00 12.54
CA GLU A 140 22.24 0.21 13.37
C GLU A 140 21.95 1.70 13.70
N LYS A 141 22.97 2.56 13.62
CA LYS A 141 22.82 4.00 13.77
C LYS A 141 22.29 4.70 12.52
N SER A 142 22.32 4.02 11.37
CA SER A 142 21.83 4.58 10.13
C SER A 142 20.32 4.80 10.19
N THR A 143 19.88 5.96 9.75
CA THR A 143 18.45 6.28 9.60
C THR A 143 17.75 5.39 8.56
N ILE A 144 18.52 4.78 7.66
CA ILE A 144 18.04 3.84 6.63
C ILE A 144 18.37 2.37 6.96
N HIS A 145 18.83 2.08 8.19
CA HIS A 145 18.92 0.69 8.66
C HIS A 145 17.51 0.06 8.69
N PRO A 146 17.31 -1.22 8.37
CA PRO A 146 15.99 -1.87 8.36
C PRO A 146 15.17 -1.60 9.62
N SER A 147 15.77 -1.62 10.81
CA SER A 147 15.09 -1.31 12.07
C SER A 147 14.69 0.16 12.27
N ASN A 148 15.21 1.07 11.48
CA ASN A 148 14.99 2.52 11.62
C ASN A 148 14.22 3.13 10.44
N ILE A 149 14.13 2.42 9.30
CA ILE A 149 13.59 2.98 8.05
C ILE A 149 12.12 3.40 8.20
N ASP A 150 11.34 2.63 8.94
CA ASP A 150 9.94 2.95 9.19
C ASP A 150 9.78 4.21 10.04
N LYS A 151 10.65 4.39 11.04
CA LYS A 151 10.70 5.63 11.85
C LYS A 151 11.08 6.82 10.98
N THR A 152 12.03 6.62 10.06
CA THR A 152 12.49 7.67 9.13
C THR A 152 11.36 8.12 8.20
N CYS A 153 10.63 7.20 7.60
CA CYS A 153 9.48 7.53 6.76
C CYS A 153 8.35 8.19 7.58
N ASN A 154 8.07 7.66 8.77
CA ASN A 154 6.97 8.11 9.62
C ASN A 154 7.18 9.51 10.23
N ARG A 155 8.40 10.05 10.26
CA ARG A 155 8.60 11.46 10.64
C ARG A 155 7.74 12.43 9.83
N CYS A 156 7.46 12.08 8.56
CA CYS A 156 6.61 12.88 7.68
C CYS A 156 5.27 12.19 7.39
N HIS A 157 5.26 10.88 7.14
CA HIS A 157 4.04 10.16 6.75
C HIS A 157 3.06 9.89 7.91
N SER A 158 3.44 10.20 9.15
CA SER A 158 2.52 10.26 10.30
C SER A 158 2.26 11.69 10.80
N ASP A 159 2.90 12.70 10.19
CA ASP A 159 2.64 14.13 10.49
C ASP A 159 1.28 14.54 9.89
N LYS A 160 0.32 14.86 10.75
CA LYS A 160 -1.06 15.20 10.35
C LYS A 160 -1.13 16.41 9.42
N GLU A 161 -0.25 17.38 9.59
CA GLU A 161 -0.21 18.57 8.72
C GLU A 161 0.31 18.22 7.32
N ILE A 162 1.34 17.37 7.22
CA ILE A 162 1.85 16.89 5.94
C ILE A 162 0.80 16.02 5.25
N VAL A 163 0.22 15.05 5.98
CA VAL A 163 -0.81 14.15 5.45
C VAL A 163 -2.00 14.94 4.91
N LYS A 164 -2.45 15.96 5.65
CA LYS A 164 -3.54 16.84 5.23
C LYS A 164 -3.17 17.72 4.03
N ALA A 165 -2.00 18.37 4.07
CA ALA A 165 -1.56 19.29 3.01
C ALA A 165 -1.38 18.60 1.66
N HIS A 166 -1.02 17.32 1.65
CA HIS A 166 -0.77 16.54 0.43
C HIS A 166 -1.89 15.54 0.11
N ALA A 167 -3.04 15.61 0.79
CA ALA A 167 -4.20 14.74 0.58
C ALA A 167 -3.81 13.24 0.55
N LEU A 168 -2.93 12.82 1.46
CA LEU A 168 -2.44 11.44 1.54
C LEU A 168 -3.47 10.45 2.09
N GLY A 169 -4.73 10.85 2.14
CA GLY A 169 -5.88 10.05 2.56
C GLY A 169 -6.60 10.63 3.77
N ALA A 170 -7.88 10.26 3.93
CA ALA A 170 -8.65 10.51 5.14
C ALA A 170 -8.59 9.26 6.03
N GLY A 171 -8.21 9.40 7.29
CA GLY A 171 -8.10 8.29 8.24
C GLY A 171 -6.72 8.18 8.89
N PRO A 172 -6.41 7.05 9.52
CA PRO A 172 -5.07 6.80 10.08
C PRO A 172 -4.00 6.89 9.01
N SER A 173 -2.87 7.49 9.34
CA SER A 173 -1.76 7.62 8.39
C SER A 173 -1.24 6.25 7.91
N PRO A 174 -0.65 6.16 6.72
CA PRO A 174 -0.04 4.92 6.24
C PRO A 174 0.94 4.31 7.24
N GLY A 175 1.71 5.14 7.93
CA GLY A 175 2.65 4.70 8.94
C GLY A 175 1.99 4.12 10.20
N GLU A 176 0.92 4.77 10.70
CA GLU A 176 0.14 4.25 11.84
C GLU A 176 -0.50 2.91 11.50
N GLN A 177 -1.04 2.75 10.30
CA GLN A 177 -1.61 1.49 9.84
C GLN A 177 -0.54 0.39 9.73
N PHE A 178 0.63 0.72 9.17
CA PHE A 178 1.71 -0.24 8.96
C PHE A 178 2.25 -0.81 10.26
N ILE A 179 2.45 0.02 11.29
CA ILE A 179 2.94 -0.43 12.62
C ILE A 179 2.05 -1.54 13.21
N GLY A 180 0.73 -1.51 12.95
CA GLY A 180 -0.21 -2.53 13.39
C GLY A 180 -0.24 -3.81 12.53
N SER A 181 0.44 -3.84 11.39
CA SER A 181 0.40 -4.92 10.42
C SER A 181 1.22 -6.14 10.83
N VAL A 182 0.95 -7.29 10.19
CA VAL A 182 1.78 -8.50 10.34
C VAL A 182 3.18 -8.28 9.79
N HIS A 183 3.33 -7.45 8.75
CA HIS A 183 4.62 -7.16 8.13
C HIS A 183 5.53 -6.37 9.05
N ALA A 184 5.03 -5.32 9.71
CA ALA A 184 5.81 -4.58 10.69
C ALA A 184 6.18 -5.45 11.91
N LYS A 185 5.27 -6.31 12.36
CA LYS A 185 5.50 -7.21 13.49
C LYS A 185 6.53 -8.30 13.19
N SER A 186 6.72 -8.70 11.94
CA SER A 186 7.77 -9.65 11.55
C SER A 186 9.17 -9.05 11.68
N GLY A 187 9.30 -7.73 11.56
CA GLY A 187 10.59 -7.05 11.53
C GLY A 187 11.41 -7.22 10.25
N GLU A 188 10.91 -8.00 9.29
CA GLU A 188 11.61 -8.32 8.03
C GLU A 188 11.20 -7.40 6.89
N VAL A 189 9.99 -6.82 6.97
CA VAL A 189 9.39 -5.98 5.93
C VAL A 189 9.35 -4.54 6.39
N THR A 190 9.77 -3.64 5.52
CA THR A 190 9.77 -2.19 5.76
C THR A 190 9.01 -1.47 4.64
N CYS A 191 8.79 -0.16 4.79
CA CYS A 191 8.14 0.65 3.77
C CYS A 191 8.77 0.48 2.39
N VAL A 192 10.10 0.40 2.32
CA VAL A 192 10.82 0.28 1.04
C VAL A 192 10.70 -1.10 0.39
N SER A 193 10.31 -2.12 1.13
CA SER A 193 10.08 -3.47 0.57
C SER A 193 8.98 -3.47 -0.49
N CYS A 194 7.99 -2.60 -0.33
CA CYS A 194 6.89 -2.44 -1.29
C CYS A 194 7.06 -1.22 -2.19
N HIS A 195 7.50 -0.10 -1.64
CA HIS A 195 7.58 1.18 -2.35
C HIS A 195 8.89 1.42 -3.11
N GLY A 196 9.91 0.60 -2.86
CA GLY A 196 11.28 0.89 -3.30
C GLY A 196 11.92 2.00 -2.48
N SER A 197 13.13 2.44 -2.86
CA SER A 197 13.90 3.46 -2.12
C SER A 197 13.97 4.78 -2.86
N HIS A 198 14.80 4.87 -3.90
CA HIS A 198 15.09 6.15 -4.57
C HIS A 198 14.06 6.52 -5.62
N LYS A 199 13.53 5.55 -6.36
CA LYS A 199 12.50 5.76 -7.37
C LYS A 199 11.10 5.46 -6.82
N LEU A 200 10.69 6.19 -5.79
CA LEU A 200 9.37 6.06 -5.21
C LEU A 200 8.29 6.51 -6.22
N GLY A 201 7.58 5.55 -6.78
CA GLY A 201 6.55 5.79 -7.80
C GLY A 201 5.17 6.04 -7.22
N SER A 202 4.26 6.57 -8.04
CA SER A 202 2.86 6.78 -7.67
C SER A 202 1.99 5.58 -8.02
N LEU A 203 0.78 5.56 -7.46
CA LEU A 203 -0.26 4.57 -7.80
C LEU A 203 -0.72 4.61 -9.26
N ILE A 204 -0.46 5.73 -9.97
CA ILE A 204 -0.84 5.92 -11.38
C ILE A 204 0.34 5.74 -12.35
N ASP A 205 1.56 5.52 -11.86
CA ASP A 205 2.72 5.24 -12.70
C ASP A 205 2.83 3.74 -12.99
N PRO A 206 2.67 3.29 -14.25
CA PRO A 206 2.76 1.88 -14.60
C PRO A 206 4.10 1.21 -14.26
N LYS A 207 5.16 2.01 -14.03
CA LYS A 207 6.49 1.54 -13.65
C LYS A 207 6.67 1.43 -12.13
N SER A 208 5.70 1.89 -11.35
CA SER A 208 5.74 1.82 -9.89
C SER A 208 5.48 0.39 -9.41
N SER A 209 6.22 -0.06 -8.40
CA SER A 209 5.99 -1.36 -7.75
C SER A 209 4.58 -1.48 -7.14
N ILE A 210 4.02 -0.34 -6.72
CA ILE A 210 2.67 -0.25 -6.13
C ILE A 210 1.57 0.09 -7.16
N PHE A 211 1.91 0.17 -8.45
CA PHE A 211 0.91 0.27 -9.48
C PHE A 211 0.05 -1.01 -9.50
N ARG A 212 -1.25 -0.86 -9.68
CA ARG A 212 -2.23 -1.94 -9.48
C ARG A 212 -1.85 -3.28 -10.12
N SER A 213 -1.44 -3.29 -11.38
CA SER A 213 -1.05 -4.53 -12.07
C SER A 213 0.28 -5.11 -11.60
N ASN A 214 1.12 -4.32 -10.91
CA ASN A 214 2.41 -4.76 -10.40
C ASN A 214 2.34 -5.26 -8.94
N VAL A 215 1.21 -5.02 -8.25
CA VAL A 215 1.01 -5.47 -6.86
C VAL A 215 1.24 -6.97 -6.68
N PRO A 216 0.73 -7.86 -7.54
CA PRO A 216 1.00 -9.30 -7.39
C PRO A 216 2.49 -9.64 -7.43
N GLN A 217 3.26 -9.03 -8.33
CA GLN A 217 4.70 -9.24 -8.44
C GLN A 217 5.45 -8.69 -7.22
N THR A 218 5.01 -7.54 -6.70
CA THR A 218 5.59 -6.94 -5.49
C THR A 218 5.37 -7.83 -4.27
N CYS A 219 4.18 -8.36 -4.08
CA CYS A 219 3.89 -9.33 -3.03
C CYS A 219 4.63 -10.66 -3.28
N GLY A 220 4.71 -11.09 -4.54
CA GLY A 220 5.33 -12.32 -5.00
C GLY A 220 6.83 -12.41 -4.75
N ALA A 221 7.50 -11.28 -4.53
CA ALA A 221 8.92 -11.27 -4.14
C ALA A 221 9.17 -12.08 -2.84
N CYS A 222 8.18 -12.11 -1.94
CA CYS A 222 8.24 -12.87 -0.69
C CYS A 222 7.19 -14.00 -0.64
N HIS A 223 6.09 -13.89 -1.41
CA HIS A 223 4.99 -14.86 -1.46
C HIS A 223 4.83 -15.50 -2.86
N PRO A 224 5.86 -16.20 -3.41
CA PRO A 224 5.86 -16.66 -4.80
C PRO A 224 4.75 -17.67 -5.09
N ASP A 225 4.52 -18.66 -4.21
CA ASP A 225 3.53 -19.71 -4.43
C ASP A 225 2.09 -19.16 -4.43
N ILE A 226 1.80 -18.27 -3.50
CA ILE A 226 0.49 -17.61 -3.40
C ILE A 226 0.26 -16.73 -4.62
N THR A 227 1.30 -16.03 -5.06
CA THR A 227 1.21 -15.17 -6.26
C THR A 227 0.95 -16.01 -7.50
N LYS A 228 1.61 -17.15 -7.65
CA LYS A 228 1.36 -18.07 -8.76
C LYS A 228 -0.10 -18.57 -8.75
N GLN A 229 -0.62 -19.03 -7.61
CA GLN A 229 -2.02 -19.45 -7.48
C GLN A 229 -2.97 -18.31 -7.87
N PHE A 230 -2.70 -17.08 -7.40
CA PHE A 230 -3.51 -15.92 -7.73
C PHE A 230 -3.49 -15.61 -9.23
N LEU A 231 -2.33 -15.60 -9.88
CA LEU A 231 -2.20 -15.33 -11.32
C LEU A 231 -2.91 -16.38 -12.17
N ASP A 232 -2.90 -17.65 -11.75
CA ASP A 232 -3.64 -18.74 -12.40
C ASP A 232 -5.17 -18.64 -12.18
N SER A 233 -5.65 -17.80 -11.25
CA SER A 233 -7.07 -17.61 -10.94
C SER A 233 -7.78 -16.68 -11.94
N ILE A 234 -9.13 -16.69 -11.93
CA ILE A 234 -9.92 -15.74 -12.72
C ILE A 234 -9.62 -14.28 -12.34
N HIS A 235 -9.40 -14.02 -11.05
CA HIS A 235 -9.07 -12.69 -10.54
C HIS A 235 -7.71 -12.22 -11.05
N GLY A 236 -6.70 -13.07 -10.98
CA GLY A 236 -5.35 -12.77 -11.47
C GLY A 236 -5.31 -12.58 -12.99
N THR A 237 -5.95 -13.48 -13.73
CA THR A 237 -6.07 -13.35 -15.18
C THR A 237 -6.71 -12.03 -15.62
N LEU A 238 -7.74 -11.56 -14.91
CA LEU A 238 -8.37 -10.28 -15.21
C LEU A 238 -7.47 -9.10 -14.81
N ALA A 239 -6.76 -9.20 -13.69
CA ALA A 239 -5.83 -8.17 -13.24
C ALA A 239 -4.65 -8.01 -14.23
N GLU A 240 -4.09 -9.12 -14.75
CA GLU A 240 -3.03 -9.11 -15.78
C GLU A 240 -3.51 -8.50 -17.11
N ARG A 241 -4.78 -8.69 -17.45
CA ARG A 241 -5.40 -8.03 -18.62
C ARG A 241 -5.68 -6.54 -18.41
N GLY A 242 -5.23 -5.97 -17.30
CA GLY A 242 -5.38 -4.55 -16.98
C GLY A 242 -6.80 -4.12 -16.58
N ARG A 243 -7.67 -5.06 -16.22
CA ARG A 243 -9.03 -4.73 -15.75
C ARG A 243 -8.97 -4.00 -14.43
N SER A 244 -9.40 -2.75 -14.42
CA SER A 244 -9.35 -1.88 -13.22
C SER A 244 -10.29 -2.31 -12.10
N ASP A 245 -11.28 -3.12 -12.40
CA ASP A 245 -12.27 -3.66 -11.48
C ASP A 245 -11.92 -5.08 -10.96
N ALA A 246 -10.91 -5.74 -11.54
CA ALA A 246 -10.42 -7.01 -11.02
C ALA A 246 -9.71 -6.80 -9.67
N PRO A 247 -9.91 -7.66 -8.65
CA PRO A 247 -9.19 -7.52 -7.39
C PRO A 247 -7.69 -7.84 -7.56
N THR A 248 -6.87 -7.28 -6.68
CA THR A 248 -5.47 -7.67 -6.47
C THR A 248 -5.29 -8.06 -5.00
N CYS A 249 -4.09 -8.46 -4.60
CA CYS A 249 -3.79 -8.87 -3.23
C CYS A 249 -4.31 -7.85 -2.20
N THR A 250 -4.05 -6.56 -2.45
CA THR A 250 -4.45 -5.47 -1.54
C THR A 250 -5.96 -5.23 -1.47
N THR A 251 -6.72 -5.70 -2.44
CA THR A 251 -8.19 -5.56 -2.44
C THR A 251 -8.83 -6.41 -1.35
N CYS A 252 -8.26 -7.59 -1.09
CA CYS A 252 -8.74 -8.51 -0.06
C CYS A 252 -8.01 -8.33 1.27
N HIS A 253 -6.68 -8.12 1.24
CA HIS A 253 -5.86 -8.08 2.44
C HIS A 253 -5.68 -6.69 3.05
N GLY A 254 -6.08 -5.63 2.34
CA GLY A 254 -5.75 -4.25 2.70
C GLY A 254 -4.38 -3.83 2.19
N ILE A 255 -3.95 -2.61 2.53
CA ILE A 255 -2.72 -2.01 1.99
C ILE A 255 -1.65 -1.96 3.08
N HIS A 256 -1.74 -1.04 4.03
CA HIS A 256 -0.73 -0.84 5.06
C HIS A 256 -1.01 -1.63 6.34
N GLY A 257 -2.28 -1.75 6.71
CA GLY A 257 -2.74 -2.44 7.92
C GLY A 257 -3.07 -3.93 7.69
N ILE A 258 -2.23 -4.65 6.95
CA ILE A 258 -2.46 -6.06 6.65
C ILE A 258 -2.41 -6.88 7.94
N LYS A 259 -3.53 -7.55 8.28
CA LYS A 259 -3.69 -8.32 9.50
C LYS A 259 -3.67 -9.83 9.23
N ALA A 260 -3.28 -10.60 10.24
CA ALA A 260 -3.37 -12.06 10.18
C ALA A 260 -4.82 -12.52 9.96
N ARG A 261 -5.02 -13.64 9.27
CA ARG A 261 -6.37 -14.20 9.03
C ARG A 261 -7.17 -14.41 10.31
N VAL A 262 -6.49 -14.78 11.40
CA VAL A 262 -7.15 -15.03 12.70
C VAL A 262 -7.55 -13.75 13.44
N ASP A 263 -7.02 -12.58 13.05
CA ASP A 263 -7.41 -11.29 13.65
C ASP A 263 -8.87 -10.97 13.25
N PRO A 264 -9.77 -10.71 14.21
CA PRO A 264 -11.18 -10.40 13.91
C PRO A 264 -11.38 -9.18 13.01
N ASP A 265 -10.40 -8.27 13.00
CA ASP A 265 -10.43 -7.07 12.18
C ASP A 265 -9.81 -7.27 10.79
N SER A 266 -9.21 -8.44 10.52
CA SER A 266 -8.70 -8.76 9.19
C SER A 266 -9.85 -8.85 8.19
N ALA A 267 -9.68 -8.20 7.04
CA ALA A 267 -10.66 -8.31 5.95
C ALA A 267 -10.81 -9.75 5.44
N VAL A 268 -9.79 -10.59 5.61
CA VAL A 268 -9.81 -12.00 5.25
C VAL A 268 -10.07 -12.94 6.44
N ASN A 269 -10.55 -12.39 7.56
CA ASN A 269 -11.02 -13.19 8.67
C ASN A 269 -12.28 -13.98 8.26
N GLU A 270 -12.41 -15.20 8.78
CA GLU A 270 -13.53 -16.10 8.47
C GLU A 270 -14.90 -15.44 8.67
N ARG A 271 -15.03 -14.56 9.66
CA ARG A 271 -16.28 -13.80 9.95
C ARG A 271 -16.55 -12.67 8.95
N ARG A 272 -15.61 -12.31 8.09
CA ARG A 272 -15.73 -11.17 7.15
C ARG A 272 -15.82 -11.58 5.69
N ILE A 273 -15.28 -12.75 5.34
CA ILE A 273 -15.20 -13.19 3.94
C ILE A 273 -16.56 -13.12 3.25
N ALA A 274 -17.59 -13.77 3.81
CA ALA A 274 -18.91 -13.84 3.20
C ALA A 274 -19.79 -12.63 3.52
N MET A 275 -19.47 -11.82 4.53
CA MET A 275 -20.28 -10.66 4.90
C MET A 275 -19.84 -9.36 4.22
N THR A 276 -18.54 -9.21 3.96
CA THR A 276 -17.98 -7.96 3.45
C THR A 276 -17.03 -8.16 2.28
N THR A 277 -16.03 -9.02 2.39
CA THR A 277 -14.91 -9.08 1.45
C THR A 277 -15.32 -9.54 0.05
N CYS A 278 -16.02 -10.66 -0.09
CA CYS A 278 -16.51 -11.09 -1.40
C CYS A 278 -17.72 -10.26 -1.87
N PRO A 279 -18.72 -9.97 -1.00
CA PRO A 279 -19.91 -9.25 -1.40
C PRO A 279 -19.69 -7.81 -1.87
N GLN A 280 -18.64 -7.12 -1.41
CA GLN A 280 -18.33 -5.75 -1.87
C GLN A 280 -18.25 -5.62 -3.40
N CYS A 281 -17.88 -6.71 -4.09
CA CYS A 281 -17.86 -6.77 -5.55
C CYS A 281 -18.99 -7.67 -6.10
N HIS A 282 -19.15 -8.87 -5.56
CA HIS A 282 -20.07 -9.88 -6.09
C HIS A 282 -21.55 -9.56 -5.85
N ALA A 283 -21.90 -8.65 -4.94
CA ALA A 283 -23.24 -8.10 -4.79
C ALA A 283 -23.44 -6.79 -5.59
N ALA A 284 -22.37 -6.22 -6.16
CA ALA A 284 -22.43 -4.94 -6.87
C ALA A 284 -22.96 -5.11 -8.30
N GLU A 285 -23.96 -4.27 -8.68
CA GLU A 285 -24.58 -4.29 -10.00
C GLU A 285 -23.59 -4.09 -11.15
N ARG A 286 -22.64 -3.20 -10.95
CA ARG A 286 -21.61 -2.91 -11.94
C ARG A 286 -20.79 -4.16 -12.32
N ILE A 287 -20.43 -4.98 -11.34
CA ILE A 287 -19.64 -6.20 -11.57
C ILE A 287 -20.50 -7.27 -12.24
N SER A 288 -21.73 -7.49 -11.75
CA SER A 288 -22.64 -8.49 -12.32
C SER A 288 -22.99 -8.17 -13.78
N GLY A 289 -23.27 -6.92 -14.11
CA GLY A 289 -23.55 -6.49 -15.48
C GLY A 289 -22.35 -6.63 -16.42
N THR A 290 -21.12 -6.37 -15.94
CA THR A 290 -19.92 -6.45 -16.77
C THR A 290 -19.49 -7.89 -17.06
N TYR A 291 -19.63 -8.80 -16.09
CA TYR A 291 -19.08 -10.16 -16.18
C TYR A 291 -20.15 -11.24 -16.26
N GLY A 292 -21.43 -10.89 -16.37
CA GLY A 292 -22.53 -11.86 -16.40
C GLY A 292 -22.71 -12.65 -15.09
N ILE A 293 -22.15 -12.16 -13.98
CA ILE A 293 -22.27 -12.79 -12.69
C ILE A 293 -23.63 -12.45 -12.09
N THR A 294 -24.39 -13.47 -11.68
CA THR A 294 -25.73 -13.26 -11.11
C THR A 294 -25.64 -12.70 -9.69
N ARG A 295 -26.18 -11.51 -9.44
CA ARG A 295 -26.22 -10.88 -8.09
C ARG A 295 -26.93 -11.74 -7.04
N THR A 296 -27.79 -12.62 -7.48
CA THR A 296 -28.54 -13.52 -6.62
C THR A 296 -27.68 -14.54 -5.88
N GLN A 297 -26.42 -14.75 -6.29
CA GLN A 297 -25.52 -15.73 -5.66
C GLN A 297 -25.18 -15.36 -4.21
N VAL A 298 -24.86 -14.09 -3.93
CA VAL A 298 -24.63 -13.62 -2.57
C VAL A 298 -25.91 -13.73 -1.74
N LYS A 299 -27.05 -13.32 -2.31
CA LYS A 299 -28.34 -13.42 -1.63
C LYS A 299 -28.72 -14.86 -1.34
N SER A 300 -28.57 -15.77 -2.33
CA SER A 300 -28.90 -17.19 -2.16
C SER A 300 -28.00 -17.87 -1.11
N TYR A 301 -26.71 -17.44 -1.03
CA TYR A 301 -25.87 -17.88 0.08
C TYR A 301 -26.41 -17.42 1.43
N TYR A 302 -26.82 -16.17 1.58
CA TYR A 302 -27.38 -15.67 2.84
C TYR A 302 -28.71 -16.35 3.24
N ASP A 303 -29.49 -16.80 2.28
CA ASP A 303 -30.75 -17.51 2.49
C ASP A 303 -30.53 -19.04 2.69
N SER A 304 -29.28 -19.54 2.44
CA SER A 304 -28.93 -20.96 2.68
C SER A 304 -28.68 -21.27 4.16
N PHE A 305 -28.68 -22.56 4.50
CA PHE A 305 -28.33 -23.00 5.86
C PHE A 305 -26.94 -22.52 6.28
N HIS A 306 -25.93 -22.65 5.38
CA HIS A 306 -24.59 -22.16 5.65
C HIS A 306 -24.57 -20.65 5.93
N GLY A 307 -25.25 -19.87 5.13
CA GLY A 307 -25.30 -18.42 5.31
C GLY A 307 -26.08 -17.99 6.56
N LEU A 308 -27.15 -18.70 6.92
CA LEU A 308 -27.92 -18.44 8.14
C LEU A 308 -27.08 -18.74 9.39
N SER A 309 -26.44 -19.91 9.43
CA SER A 309 -25.58 -20.32 10.53
C SER A 309 -24.37 -19.37 10.66
N TYR A 310 -23.72 -19.04 9.53
CA TYR A 310 -22.62 -18.09 9.49
C TYR A 310 -23.01 -16.70 10.03
N ARG A 311 -24.19 -16.18 9.65
CA ARG A 311 -24.71 -14.91 10.20
C ARG A 311 -25.06 -15.02 11.67
N GLY A 312 -25.43 -16.22 12.14
CA GLY A 312 -25.61 -16.53 13.56
C GLY A 312 -24.33 -16.55 14.38
N GLY A 313 -23.16 -16.39 13.72
CA GLY A 313 -21.85 -16.34 14.38
C GLY A 313 -21.07 -17.65 14.35
N ASP A 314 -21.58 -18.69 13.69
CA ASP A 314 -20.87 -19.95 13.51
C ASP A 314 -19.76 -19.82 12.47
N THR A 315 -18.51 -19.93 12.91
CA THR A 315 -17.32 -19.85 12.05
C THR A 315 -16.95 -21.18 11.39
N TYR A 316 -17.57 -22.30 11.80
CA TYR A 316 -17.39 -23.60 11.16
C TYR A 316 -18.27 -23.76 9.93
N SER A 317 -19.32 -22.98 9.80
CA SER A 317 -20.17 -22.98 8.61
C SER A 317 -19.39 -22.54 7.39
N ALA A 318 -19.58 -23.26 6.27
CA ALA A 318 -18.92 -22.94 5.01
C ALA A 318 -19.23 -21.52 4.55
N ASN A 319 -18.21 -20.77 4.18
CA ASN A 319 -18.31 -19.45 3.56
C ASN A 319 -17.91 -19.52 2.06
N CYS A 320 -17.88 -18.37 1.38
CA CYS A 320 -17.55 -18.32 -0.05
C CYS A 320 -16.22 -19.02 -0.37
N ALA A 321 -15.17 -18.77 0.44
CA ALA A 321 -13.85 -19.35 0.22
C ALA A 321 -13.79 -20.86 0.48
N SER A 322 -14.68 -21.40 1.33
CA SER A 322 -14.72 -22.84 1.62
C SER A 322 -15.10 -23.68 0.39
N CYS A 323 -15.88 -23.09 -0.54
CA CYS A 323 -16.31 -23.77 -1.76
C CYS A 323 -15.55 -23.29 -3.00
N HIS A 324 -15.22 -22.02 -3.08
CA HIS A 324 -14.59 -21.41 -4.27
C HIS A 324 -13.07 -21.36 -4.24
N GLY A 325 -12.43 -21.72 -3.12
CA GLY A 325 -11.01 -21.51 -2.92
C GLY A 325 -10.68 -20.08 -2.44
N VAL A 326 -9.40 -19.81 -2.29
CA VAL A 326 -8.91 -18.52 -1.72
C VAL A 326 -8.13 -17.73 -2.77
N HIS A 327 -7.01 -18.26 -3.24
CA HIS A 327 -6.15 -17.60 -4.23
C HIS A 327 -6.32 -18.20 -5.63
N ASP A 328 -6.73 -19.44 -5.73
CA ASP A 328 -6.93 -20.25 -6.93
C ASP A 328 -8.39 -20.30 -7.41
N ILE A 329 -9.12 -19.20 -7.23
CA ILE A 329 -10.54 -19.12 -7.59
C ILE A 329 -10.72 -19.24 -9.10
N LEU A 330 -11.39 -20.32 -9.54
CA LEU A 330 -11.67 -20.61 -10.93
C LEU A 330 -13.17 -20.58 -11.24
N PRO A 331 -13.58 -20.27 -12.47
CA PRO A 331 -14.97 -20.41 -12.90
C PRO A 331 -15.46 -21.85 -12.72
N SER A 332 -16.74 -22.03 -12.37
CA SER A 332 -17.32 -23.36 -12.18
C SER A 332 -17.32 -24.22 -13.47
N SER A 333 -17.10 -23.62 -14.64
CA SER A 333 -16.90 -24.32 -15.91
C SER A 333 -15.49 -24.89 -16.09
N ASP A 334 -14.52 -24.46 -15.28
CA ASP A 334 -13.15 -24.99 -15.34
C ASP A 334 -13.08 -26.34 -14.60
N PRO A 335 -12.58 -27.42 -15.23
CA PRO A 335 -12.48 -28.73 -14.59
C PRO A 335 -11.61 -28.75 -13.32
N LYS A 336 -10.74 -27.78 -13.13
CA LYS A 336 -9.90 -27.64 -11.92
C LYS A 336 -10.60 -26.90 -10.79
N SER A 337 -11.72 -26.23 -11.07
CA SER A 337 -12.46 -25.48 -10.06
C SER A 337 -13.00 -26.38 -8.97
N MET A 338 -12.88 -25.99 -7.70
CA MET A 338 -13.53 -26.69 -6.59
C MET A 338 -15.05 -26.76 -6.77
N THR A 339 -15.65 -25.81 -7.48
CA THR A 339 -17.08 -25.74 -7.76
C THR A 339 -17.47 -26.34 -9.12
N HIS A 340 -16.52 -26.98 -9.84
CA HIS A 340 -16.88 -27.77 -11.02
C HIS A 340 -17.74 -28.97 -10.63
N LYS A 341 -18.73 -29.30 -11.47
CA LYS A 341 -19.71 -30.39 -11.18
C LYS A 341 -19.05 -31.69 -10.74
N ASP A 342 -17.93 -32.06 -11.36
CA ASP A 342 -17.22 -33.32 -11.06
C ASP A 342 -16.39 -33.27 -9.76
N ASN A 343 -16.16 -32.08 -9.20
CA ASN A 343 -15.40 -31.85 -7.98
C ASN A 343 -16.29 -31.58 -6.75
N LEU A 344 -17.60 -31.34 -6.95
CA LEU A 344 -18.51 -30.99 -5.86
C LEU A 344 -18.57 -32.02 -4.75
N GLN A 345 -18.57 -33.32 -5.11
CA GLN A 345 -18.56 -34.39 -4.10
C GLN A 345 -17.35 -34.27 -3.17
N LYS A 346 -16.16 -34.01 -3.72
CA LYS A 346 -14.93 -33.80 -2.95
C LYS A 346 -15.00 -32.52 -2.11
N THR A 347 -15.49 -31.45 -2.69
CA THR A 347 -15.60 -30.13 -2.03
C THR A 347 -16.59 -30.19 -0.87
N CYS A 348 -17.77 -30.76 -1.07
CA CYS A 348 -18.74 -30.95 0.01
C CYS A 348 -18.25 -31.96 1.05
N GLY A 349 -17.61 -33.03 0.59
CA GLY A 349 -17.08 -34.11 1.43
C GLY A 349 -16.01 -33.68 2.42
N ALA A 350 -15.33 -32.54 2.18
CA ALA A 350 -14.38 -31.97 3.12
C ALA A 350 -14.98 -31.65 4.49
N CYS A 351 -16.28 -31.29 4.52
CA CYS A 351 -17.02 -30.99 5.76
C CYS A 351 -18.17 -31.98 6.00
N HIS A 352 -18.68 -32.66 4.96
CA HIS A 352 -19.77 -33.62 5.04
C HIS A 352 -19.27 -35.05 4.75
N PRO A 353 -18.76 -35.77 5.76
CA PRO A 353 -18.32 -37.14 5.57
C PRO A 353 -19.46 -38.03 4.98
N GLY A 354 -19.15 -38.72 3.87
CA GLY A 354 -20.14 -39.53 3.18
C GLY A 354 -21.00 -38.81 2.14
N ALA A 355 -20.66 -37.56 1.79
CA ALA A 355 -21.30 -36.87 0.68
C ALA A 355 -21.19 -37.71 -0.60
N SER A 356 -22.34 -38.11 -1.17
CA SER A 356 -22.44 -38.86 -2.42
C SER A 356 -22.57 -37.89 -3.61
N GLU A 357 -22.47 -38.44 -4.83
CA GLU A 357 -22.76 -37.67 -6.04
C GLU A 357 -24.17 -37.02 -6.01
N ASN A 358 -25.15 -37.69 -5.41
CA ASN A 358 -26.52 -37.15 -5.29
C ASN A 358 -26.62 -35.98 -4.31
N PHE A 359 -25.69 -35.92 -3.30
CA PHE A 359 -25.65 -34.83 -2.34
C PHE A 359 -25.35 -33.47 -3.02
N ALA A 360 -24.54 -33.47 -4.06
CA ALA A 360 -24.10 -32.28 -4.77
C ALA A 360 -24.91 -31.96 -6.04
N LYS A 361 -25.94 -32.74 -6.38
CA LYS A 361 -26.75 -32.56 -7.62
C LYS A 361 -27.68 -31.33 -7.58
N GLY A 362 -27.97 -30.78 -6.41
CA GLY A 362 -28.80 -29.61 -6.25
C GLY A 362 -28.12 -28.30 -6.68
N LYS A 363 -28.96 -27.32 -7.06
CA LYS A 363 -28.47 -25.96 -7.31
C LYS A 363 -28.09 -25.30 -5.99
N ILE A 364 -26.78 -25.06 -5.77
CA ILE A 364 -26.25 -24.55 -4.50
C ILE A 364 -26.68 -23.11 -4.27
N HIS A 365 -26.65 -22.28 -5.32
CA HIS A 365 -27.12 -20.89 -5.31
C HIS A 365 -28.57 -20.80 -5.80
N ALA A 366 -29.49 -21.49 -5.12
CA ALA A 366 -30.90 -21.44 -5.44
C ALA A 366 -31.59 -20.22 -4.81
N VAL A 367 -32.39 -19.51 -5.58
CA VAL A 367 -33.20 -18.38 -5.09
C VAL A 367 -34.65 -18.81 -5.00
N ALA A 368 -35.23 -18.75 -3.79
CA ALA A 368 -36.64 -18.97 -3.60
C ALA A 368 -37.48 -17.97 -4.43
N SER A 369 -38.13 -18.43 -5.49
CA SER A 369 -38.93 -17.60 -6.41
C SER A 369 -40.15 -18.36 -6.85
N ILE A 370 -41.32 -17.73 -6.76
CA ILE A 370 -42.57 -18.33 -7.26
C ILE A 370 -42.65 -18.34 -8.80
N THR A 371 -41.78 -17.55 -9.45
CA THR A 371 -41.69 -17.42 -10.92
C THR A 371 -40.36 -17.92 -11.47
N GLY A 372 -39.55 -18.60 -10.66
CA GLY A 372 -38.23 -19.13 -11.08
C GLY A 372 -38.36 -20.18 -12.19
N GLU A 373 -37.35 -20.32 -13.03
CA GLU A 373 -37.31 -21.33 -14.11
C GLU A 373 -37.15 -22.76 -13.53
N ASP A 374 -36.38 -22.89 -12.45
CA ASP A 374 -36.11 -24.16 -11.78
C ASP A 374 -37.30 -24.61 -10.92
N PHE A 375 -37.65 -25.92 -10.99
CA PHE A 375 -38.74 -26.48 -10.21
C PHE A 375 -38.51 -26.35 -8.70
N GLY A 376 -37.27 -26.59 -8.24
CA GLY A 376 -36.93 -26.48 -6.83
C GLY A 376 -37.07 -25.05 -6.32
N GLU A 377 -36.64 -24.03 -7.11
CA GLU A 377 -36.80 -22.61 -6.77
C GLU A 377 -38.28 -22.24 -6.58
N ARG A 378 -39.15 -22.73 -7.46
CA ARG A 378 -40.60 -22.49 -7.37
C ARG A 378 -41.23 -23.15 -6.13
N VAL A 379 -40.87 -24.40 -5.86
CA VAL A 379 -41.37 -25.11 -4.67
C VAL A 379 -41.00 -24.37 -3.39
N VAL A 380 -39.71 -24.00 -3.24
CA VAL A 380 -39.24 -23.23 -2.07
C VAL A 380 -39.90 -21.84 -2.02
N GLY A 381 -40.11 -21.20 -3.17
CA GLY A 381 -40.85 -19.93 -3.26
C GLY A 381 -42.26 -20.03 -2.72
N TRP A 382 -43.03 -21.05 -3.12
CA TRP A 382 -44.39 -21.28 -2.63
C TRP A 382 -44.43 -21.65 -1.16
N ILE A 383 -43.52 -22.52 -0.68
CA ILE A 383 -43.42 -22.85 0.76
C ILE A 383 -43.20 -21.57 1.57
N ARG A 384 -42.33 -20.68 1.12
CA ARG A 384 -42.06 -19.40 1.79
C ARG A 384 -43.33 -18.52 1.86
N VAL A 385 -44.09 -18.41 0.77
CA VAL A 385 -45.33 -17.63 0.74
C VAL A 385 -46.35 -18.21 1.69
N ILE A 386 -46.59 -19.54 1.65
CA ILE A 386 -47.51 -20.22 2.53
C ILE A 386 -47.13 -20.00 4.00
N TYR A 387 -45.84 -20.11 4.32
CA TYR A 387 -45.33 -19.91 5.68
C TYR A 387 -45.53 -18.47 6.17
N ILE A 388 -45.29 -17.48 5.30
CA ILE A 388 -45.55 -16.07 5.63
C ILE A 388 -47.03 -15.83 5.89
N ILE A 389 -47.91 -16.36 5.04
CA ILE A 389 -49.39 -16.28 5.24
C ILE A 389 -49.78 -16.91 6.58
N LEU A 390 -49.24 -18.08 6.89
CA LEU A 390 -49.52 -18.77 8.16
C LEU A 390 -49.10 -17.89 9.36
N ILE A 391 -47.90 -17.34 9.33
CA ILE A 391 -47.40 -16.45 10.41
C ILE A 391 -48.29 -15.21 10.55
N VAL A 392 -48.66 -14.57 9.44
CA VAL A 392 -49.49 -13.37 9.45
C VAL A 392 -50.89 -13.71 10.02
N CYS A 393 -51.48 -14.85 9.63
CA CYS A 393 -52.77 -15.29 10.15
C CYS A 393 -52.70 -15.59 11.65
N VAL A 394 -51.68 -16.30 12.12
CA VAL A 394 -51.51 -16.62 13.55
C VAL A 394 -51.30 -15.38 14.39
N ILE A 395 -50.30 -14.57 14.01
CA ILE A 395 -49.99 -13.35 14.77
C ILE A 395 -51.12 -12.33 14.67
N GLY A 396 -51.69 -12.13 13.48
CA GLY A 396 -52.86 -11.27 13.26
C GLY A 396 -54.06 -11.70 14.07
N GLY A 397 -54.35 -13.01 14.11
CA GLY A 397 -55.41 -13.59 14.94
C GLY A 397 -55.17 -13.35 16.44
N MET A 398 -53.92 -13.53 16.91
CA MET A 398 -53.57 -13.25 18.32
C MET A 398 -53.71 -11.75 18.64
N ILE A 399 -53.27 -10.87 17.76
CA ILE A 399 -53.42 -9.41 17.95
C ILE A 399 -54.91 -9.05 17.98
N PHE A 400 -55.70 -9.57 17.03
CA PHE A 400 -57.14 -9.32 16.97
C PHE A 400 -57.84 -9.81 18.22
N PHE A 401 -57.55 -11.04 18.68
CA PHE A 401 -58.11 -11.59 19.91
C PHE A 401 -57.78 -10.74 21.14
N ASN A 402 -56.51 -10.37 21.31
CA ASN A 402 -56.11 -9.51 22.42
C ASN A 402 -56.73 -8.11 22.36
N PHE A 403 -56.86 -7.56 21.18
CA PHE A 403 -57.52 -6.26 20.96
C PHE A 403 -59.01 -6.29 21.31
N THR A 404 -59.74 -7.34 20.89
CA THR A 404 -61.15 -7.49 21.21
C THR A 404 -61.38 -7.76 22.70
N ASP A 405 -60.51 -8.52 23.35
CA ASP A 405 -60.54 -8.73 24.80
C ASP A 405 -60.26 -7.43 25.57
N TRP A 406 -59.27 -6.64 25.09
CA TRP A 406 -58.99 -5.32 25.66
C TRP A 406 -60.18 -4.36 25.50
N LEU A 407 -60.82 -4.32 24.34
CA LEU A 407 -62.03 -3.52 24.08
C LEU A 407 -63.15 -3.92 25.01
N ARG A 408 -63.45 -5.23 25.11
CA ARG A 408 -64.48 -5.76 26.02
C ARG A 408 -64.26 -5.30 27.45
N LYS A 409 -63.05 -5.49 27.98
CA LYS A 409 -62.69 -5.07 29.35
C LYS A 409 -62.75 -3.56 29.54
N THR A 410 -62.52 -2.77 28.51
CA THR A 410 -62.60 -1.31 28.59
C THR A 410 -64.04 -0.82 28.59
N VAL A 411 -64.95 -1.49 27.83
CA VAL A 411 -66.38 -1.20 27.80
C VAL A 411 -67.07 -1.64 29.07
N GLU A 412 -66.76 -2.84 29.61
CA GLU A 412 -67.30 -3.36 30.86
C GLU A 412 -66.89 -2.59 32.11
N ARG A 413 -65.73 -1.77 32.03
CA ARG A 413 -65.28 -0.93 33.14
C ARG A 413 -65.88 0.48 33.14
N LYS A 414 -66.85 0.83 32.25
CA LYS A 414 -67.56 2.09 32.40
C LYS A 414 -68.65 1.88 33.47
N PRO A 415 -68.66 2.69 34.55
CA PRO A 415 -69.61 2.64 35.66
C PRO A 415 -71.03 2.92 35.20
#